data_3f9098eb71cc663b3547cff60d489571
#
_entry.id   3f9098eb71cc663b3547cff60d489571
#
_cell.length_a   1.000
_cell.length_b   1.000
_cell.length_c   1.000
_cell.angle_alpha   90.00
_cell.angle_beta   90.00
_cell.angle_gamma   90.00
#
_symmetry.space_group_name_H-M   'P 1'
#
loop_
_entity.id
_entity.type
_entity.pdbx_description
1 polymer ?
#
loop_
_entity_poly.entity_id
_entity_poly.type
_entity_poly.pdbx_seq_one_letter_code
_entity_poly.pdbx_strand_id
1 'polypeptide(L)'
;MTAALYLAAALFEIAGCFAVWMWWRLDRTPLWLVPGIASLCLFAWLLTLVDADHAGRTYAAYGSVYILSAILWLWGVERVRPDRWDLIGVAVSLVGAAIILYGPRPR
;
A
#
# COMPACT_ATOMS: atom_id res chain seq x y z
N MET A 1 -6.77 -15.12 -0.28
CA MET A 1 -6.05 -14.63 -1.50
C MET A 1 -6.06 -13.11 -1.63
N THR A 2 -7.19 -12.46 -1.34
CA THR A 2 -7.29 -10.99 -1.44
C THR A 2 -6.26 -10.27 -0.54
N ALA A 3 -6.11 -10.72 0.71
CA ALA A 3 -5.13 -10.12 1.61
C ALA A 3 -3.70 -10.24 1.08
N ALA A 4 -3.36 -11.38 0.49
CA ALA A 4 -2.03 -11.59 -0.11
C ALA A 4 -1.81 -10.67 -1.31
N LEU A 5 -2.84 -10.47 -2.15
CA LEU A 5 -2.76 -9.56 -3.29
C LEU A 5 -2.58 -8.11 -2.82
N TYR A 6 -3.29 -7.69 -1.78
CA TYR A 6 -3.15 -6.35 -1.22
C TYR A 6 -1.76 -6.13 -0.64
N LEU A 7 -1.22 -7.11 0.09
CA LEU A 7 0.12 -6.98 0.66
C LEU A 7 1.19 -6.93 -0.43
N ALA A 8 1.07 -7.79 -1.45
CA ALA A 8 2.00 -7.76 -2.59
C ALA A 8 1.91 -6.43 -3.33
N ALA A 9 0.69 -5.96 -3.60
CA ALA A 9 0.49 -4.67 -4.27
C ALA A 9 1.10 -3.52 -3.45
N ALA A 10 0.89 -3.53 -2.13
CA ALA A 10 1.45 -2.50 -1.25
C ALA A 10 2.97 -2.48 -1.29
N LEU A 11 3.61 -3.64 -1.28
CA LEU A 11 5.07 -3.72 -1.36
C LEU A 11 5.59 -3.14 -2.68
N PHE A 12 4.94 -3.47 -3.80
CA PHE A 12 5.36 -2.94 -5.10
C PHE A 12 5.08 -1.44 -5.22
N GLU A 13 3.97 -0.97 -4.69
CA GLU A 13 3.68 0.47 -4.70
C GLU A 13 4.68 1.25 -3.85
N ILE A 14 4.94 0.79 -2.63
CA ILE A 14 5.88 1.46 -1.73
C ILE A 14 7.29 1.42 -2.31
N ALA A 15 7.72 0.26 -2.80
CA ALA A 15 9.04 0.14 -3.41
C ALA A 15 9.19 1.06 -4.61
N GLY A 16 8.18 1.14 -5.46
CA GLY A 16 8.19 2.02 -6.63
C GLY A 16 8.24 3.49 -6.24
N CYS A 17 7.39 3.89 -5.31
CA CYS A 17 7.36 5.27 -4.81
C CYS A 17 8.66 5.63 -4.09
N PHE A 18 9.21 4.68 -3.33
CA PHE A 18 10.48 4.92 -2.62
C PHE A 18 11.64 5.07 -3.59
N ALA A 19 11.63 4.35 -4.72
CA ALA A 19 12.64 4.54 -5.75
C ALA A 19 12.63 5.97 -6.30
N VAL A 20 11.44 6.52 -6.54
CA VAL A 20 11.29 7.93 -6.96
C VAL A 20 11.77 8.87 -5.86
N TRP A 21 11.42 8.58 -4.61
CA TRP A 21 11.87 9.36 -3.46
C TRP A 21 13.39 9.38 -3.37
N MET A 22 14.04 8.23 -3.54
CA MET A 22 15.51 8.15 -3.52
C MET A 22 16.12 9.01 -4.63
N TRP A 23 15.57 8.95 -5.82
CA TRP A 23 16.08 9.74 -6.93
C TRP A 23 15.95 11.24 -6.63
N TRP A 24 14.76 11.69 -6.25
CA TRP A 24 14.49 13.13 -6.13
C TRP A 24 14.93 13.73 -4.80
N ARG A 25 14.61 13.09 -3.70
CA ARG A 25 14.84 13.66 -2.36
C ARG A 25 16.20 13.28 -1.80
N LEU A 26 16.73 12.11 -2.15
CA LEU A 26 18.02 11.65 -1.64
C LEU A 26 19.14 11.77 -2.66
N ASP A 27 18.89 12.45 -3.79
CA ASP A 27 19.88 12.74 -4.84
C ASP A 27 20.59 11.50 -5.37
N ARG A 28 19.86 10.38 -5.46
CA ARG A 28 20.38 9.15 -6.03
C ARG A 28 20.29 9.18 -7.56
N THR A 29 20.94 8.23 -8.20
CA THR A 29 20.96 8.14 -9.65
C THR A 29 19.54 7.96 -10.24
N PRO A 30 19.24 8.60 -11.41
CA PRO A 30 17.97 8.37 -12.10
C PRO A 30 17.73 6.92 -12.52
N LEU A 31 18.74 6.06 -12.50
CA LEU A 31 18.56 4.63 -12.82
C LEU A 31 17.56 3.95 -11.88
N TRP A 32 17.34 4.48 -10.68
CA TRP A 32 16.32 3.96 -9.77
C TRP A 32 14.89 4.11 -10.31
N LEU A 33 14.67 5.01 -11.28
CA LEU A 33 13.36 5.16 -11.91
C LEU A 33 12.96 3.93 -12.72
N VAL A 34 13.90 3.16 -13.25
CA VAL A 34 13.61 1.98 -14.07
C VAL A 34 12.90 0.91 -13.22
N PRO A 35 13.51 0.39 -12.13
CA PRO A 35 12.80 -0.57 -11.29
C PRO A 35 11.59 0.06 -10.57
N GLY A 36 11.64 1.36 -10.30
CA GLY A 36 10.53 2.06 -9.67
C GLY A 36 9.27 2.05 -10.52
N ILE A 37 9.40 2.42 -11.79
CA ILE A 37 8.27 2.44 -12.72
C ILE A 37 7.77 1.01 -12.97
N ALA A 38 8.68 0.04 -13.14
CA ALA A 38 8.29 -1.36 -13.30
C ALA A 38 7.50 -1.86 -12.10
N SER A 39 7.92 -1.49 -10.89
CA SER A 39 7.25 -1.86 -9.66
C SER A 39 5.83 -1.26 -9.57
N LEU A 40 5.67 0.01 -9.96
CA LEU A 40 4.36 0.66 -9.97
C LEU A 40 3.42 0.04 -10.99
N CYS A 41 3.94 -0.35 -12.15
CA CYS A 41 3.13 -1.04 -13.16
C CYS A 41 2.65 -2.40 -12.64
N LEU A 42 3.53 -3.13 -11.97
CA LEU A 42 3.19 -4.42 -11.38
C LEU A 42 2.15 -4.27 -10.26
N PHE A 43 2.30 -3.25 -9.44
CA PHE A 43 1.32 -2.90 -8.42
C PHE A 43 -0.07 -2.69 -9.03
N ALA A 44 -0.16 -1.87 -10.06
CA ALA A 44 -1.45 -1.59 -10.71
C ALA A 44 -2.08 -2.87 -11.26
N TRP A 45 -1.29 -3.74 -11.89
CA TRP A 45 -1.77 -5.00 -12.41
C TRP A 45 -2.26 -5.93 -11.31
N LEU A 46 -1.53 -6.02 -10.20
CA LEU A 46 -1.92 -6.89 -9.08
C LEU A 46 -3.30 -6.53 -8.53
N LEU A 47 -3.65 -5.25 -8.48
CA LEU A 47 -4.97 -4.83 -8.01
C LEU A 47 -6.10 -5.32 -8.91
N THR A 48 -5.82 -5.55 -10.21
CA THR A 48 -6.85 -6.07 -11.11
C THR A 48 -7.17 -7.55 -10.85
N LEU A 49 -6.32 -8.25 -10.10
CA LEU A 49 -6.52 -9.67 -9.76
C LEU A 49 -7.41 -9.88 -8.54
N VAL A 50 -7.75 -8.80 -7.84
CA VAL A 50 -8.63 -8.88 -6.67
C VAL A 50 -10.05 -9.19 -7.14
N ASP A 51 -10.68 -10.19 -6.51
CA ASP A 51 -12.05 -10.59 -6.84
C ASP A 51 -13.04 -9.61 -6.22
N ALA A 52 -13.34 -8.55 -6.94
CA ALA A 52 -14.27 -7.51 -6.53
C ALA A 52 -14.97 -6.94 -7.75
N ASP A 53 -16.23 -6.53 -7.56
CA ASP A 53 -17.08 -6.04 -8.66
C ASP A 53 -16.76 -4.60 -9.06
N HIS A 54 -16.22 -3.80 -8.14
CA HIS A 54 -16.00 -2.37 -8.36
C HIS A 54 -14.60 -1.98 -7.90
N ALA A 55 -13.88 -1.28 -8.79
CA ALA A 55 -12.53 -0.82 -8.51
C ALA A 55 -12.48 0.11 -7.29
N GLY A 56 -13.47 1.00 -7.14
CA GLY A 56 -13.47 1.95 -6.03
C GLY A 56 -13.45 1.30 -4.65
N ARG A 57 -14.19 0.22 -4.45
CA ARG A 57 -14.18 -0.50 -3.17
C ARG A 57 -12.86 -1.24 -2.96
N THR A 58 -12.31 -1.81 -4.02
CA THR A 58 -11.00 -2.45 -3.98
C THR A 58 -9.95 -1.45 -3.53
N TYR A 59 -9.94 -0.27 -4.14
CA TYR A 59 -8.94 0.76 -3.82
C TYR A 59 -9.12 1.29 -2.39
N ALA A 60 -10.36 1.47 -1.95
CA ALA A 60 -10.64 1.95 -0.59
C ALA A 60 -10.18 0.95 0.46
N ALA A 61 -10.47 -0.32 0.27
CA ALA A 61 -10.04 -1.38 1.19
C ALA A 61 -8.51 -1.54 1.15
N TYR A 62 -7.93 -1.49 -0.05
CA TYR A 62 -6.48 -1.55 -0.23
C TYR A 62 -5.76 -0.44 0.53
N GLY A 63 -6.33 0.78 0.56
CA GLY A 63 -5.71 1.92 1.22
C GLY A 63 -5.31 1.64 2.66
N SER A 64 -6.11 0.89 3.41
CA SER A 64 -5.81 0.54 4.79
C SER A 64 -4.67 -0.46 4.90
N VAL A 65 -4.62 -1.43 4.00
CA VAL A 65 -3.49 -2.38 3.92
C VAL A 65 -2.22 -1.62 3.55
N TYR A 66 -2.33 -0.65 2.64
CA TYR A 66 -1.21 0.22 2.29
C TYR A 66 -0.70 0.99 3.51
N ILE A 67 -1.59 1.57 4.31
CA ILE A 67 -1.20 2.33 5.50
C ILE A 67 -0.42 1.44 6.47
N LEU A 68 -0.90 0.24 6.74
CA LEU A 68 -0.16 -0.72 7.57
C LEU A 68 1.21 -1.03 6.98
N SER A 69 1.25 -1.31 5.68
CA SER A 69 2.50 -1.65 4.98
C SER A 69 3.48 -0.50 5.00
N ALA A 70 3.00 0.75 4.86
CA ALA A 70 3.85 1.93 4.90
C ALA A 70 4.49 2.11 6.28
N ILE A 71 3.74 1.86 7.35
CA ILE A 71 4.29 1.95 8.70
C ILE A 71 5.30 0.83 8.96
N LEU A 72 5.06 -0.37 8.44
CA LEU A 72 6.04 -1.45 8.52
C LEU A 72 7.30 -1.13 7.73
N TRP A 73 7.15 -0.48 6.57
CA TRP A 73 8.29 0.00 5.78
C TRP A 73 9.09 1.05 6.55
N LEU A 74 8.42 2.00 7.19
CA LEU A 74 9.06 3.01 8.02
C LEU A 74 9.94 2.35 9.08
N TRP A 75 9.43 1.31 9.71
CA TRP A 75 10.15 0.59 10.75
C TRP A 75 11.27 -0.29 10.20
N GLY A 76 10.95 -1.11 9.20
CA GLY A 76 11.88 -2.12 8.70
C GLY A 76 12.94 -1.58 7.75
N VAL A 77 12.59 -0.66 6.85
CA VAL A 77 13.48 -0.14 5.82
C VAL A 77 14.13 1.18 6.25
N GLU A 78 13.33 2.12 6.71
CA GLU A 78 13.81 3.44 7.11
C GLU A 78 14.31 3.46 8.55
N ARG A 79 14.02 2.42 9.33
CA ARG A 79 14.50 2.21 10.70
C ARG A 79 14.02 3.30 11.67
N VAL A 80 12.81 3.78 11.43
CA VAL A 80 12.12 4.71 12.35
C VAL A 80 11.07 3.91 13.10
N ARG A 81 11.15 3.90 14.42
CA ARG A 81 10.20 3.14 15.24
C ARG A 81 8.83 3.83 15.22
N PRO A 82 7.75 3.11 14.87
CA PRO A 82 6.42 3.69 14.92
C PRO A 82 6.03 4.14 16.33
N ASP A 83 5.41 5.31 16.41
CA ASP A 83 4.91 5.82 17.68
C ASP A 83 3.44 5.42 17.88
N ARG A 84 2.86 5.85 19.01
CA ARG A 84 1.48 5.50 19.34
C ARG A 84 0.48 6.10 18.34
N TRP A 85 0.79 7.25 17.74
CA TRP A 85 -0.10 7.89 16.76
C TRP A 85 -0.13 7.10 15.46
N ASP A 86 1.01 6.57 15.04
CA ASP A 86 1.09 5.65 13.90
C ASP A 86 0.21 4.42 14.13
N LEU A 87 0.32 3.83 15.32
CA LEU A 87 -0.42 2.61 15.65
C LEU A 87 -1.92 2.86 15.77
N ILE A 88 -2.33 3.99 16.37
CA ILE A 88 -3.74 4.35 16.45
C ILE A 88 -4.31 4.58 15.04
N GLY A 89 -3.60 5.31 14.21
CA GLY A 89 -4.04 5.58 12.83
C GLY A 89 -4.21 4.31 12.02
N VAL A 90 -3.27 3.37 12.12
CA VAL A 90 -3.36 2.07 11.44
C VAL A 90 -4.59 1.30 11.94
N ALA A 91 -4.80 1.25 13.25
CA ALA A 91 -5.93 0.53 13.82
C ALA A 91 -7.26 1.08 13.32
N VAL A 92 -7.44 2.41 13.33
CA VAL A 92 -8.66 3.06 12.85
C VAL A 92 -8.86 2.78 11.35
N SER A 93 -7.78 2.83 10.56
CA SER A 93 -7.85 2.57 9.12
C SER A 93 -8.28 1.14 8.84
N LEU A 94 -7.76 0.16 9.58
CA LEU A 94 -8.14 -1.25 9.41
C LEU A 94 -9.60 -1.49 9.79
N VAL A 95 -10.11 -0.82 10.82
CA VAL A 95 -11.52 -0.89 11.16
C VAL A 95 -12.38 -0.32 10.03
N GLY A 96 -11.97 0.82 9.47
CA GLY A 96 -12.65 1.42 8.32
C GLY A 96 -12.70 0.47 7.12
N ALA A 97 -11.60 -0.19 6.81
CA ALA A 97 -11.53 -1.16 5.73
C ALA A 97 -12.47 -2.34 5.97
N ALA A 98 -12.52 -2.85 7.19
CA ALA A 98 -13.40 -3.96 7.56
C ALA A 98 -14.86 -3.57 7.37
N ILE A 99 -15.23 -2.35 7.70
CA ILE A 99 -16.59 -1.85 7.48
C ILE A 99 -16.91 -1.81 5.98
N ILE A 100 -15.98 -1.35 5.16
CA ILE A 100 -16.18 -1.28 3.71
C ILE A 100 -16.36 -2.68 3.12
N LEU A 101 -15.54 -3.64 3.54
CA LEU A 101 -15.55 -5.00 2.98
C LEU A 101 -16.71 -5.83 3.50
N TYR A 102 -17.05 -5.70 4.77
CA TYR A 102 -17.97 -6.64 5.44
C TYR A 102 -19.25 -5.99 5.93
N GLY A 103 -19.41 -4.68 5.75
CA GLY A 103 -20.64 -4.00 6.16
C GLY A 103 -21.86 -4.54 5.42
N PRO A 104 -23.01 -4.73 6.10
CA PRO A 104 -24.21 -5.22 5.45
C PRO A 104 -24.76 -4.17 4.48
N ARG A 105 -24.99 -4.59 3.24
CA ARG A 105 -25.51 -3.70 2.19
C ARG A 105 -26.75 -4.31 1.55
N PRO A 106 -27.75 -3.48 1.21
CA PRO A 106 -28.85 -3.94 0.35
C PRO A 106 -28.30 -4.23 -1.05
N ARG A 107 -28.83 -5.27 -1.66
CA ARG A 107 -28.49 -5.67 -3.02
C ARG A 107 -29.59 -5.29 -3.99
#